data_29599d36dc3a512796b96c0d526afc27
#
_entry.id   29599d36dc3a512796b96c0d526afc27
#
_cell.length_a   1.000
_cell.length_b   1.000
_cell.length_c   1.000
_cell.angle_alpha   90.00
_cell.angle_beta   90.00
_cell.angle_gamma   90.00
#
_symmetry.space_group_name_H-M   'P 1'
#
loop_
_entity.id
_entity.type
_entity.pdbx_description
1 polymer ?
#
loop_
_entity_poly.entity_id
_entity_poly.type
_entity_poly.pdbx_seq_one_letter_code
_entity_poly.pdbx_strand_id
1 'polypeptide(L)' 'MLVNRIKIARIEKNLTQKDLANKVNVTRQTIGLIEAGKYNPSLKLCIDIAKTLDKTLDELFWEREQ' A
#
# COMPACT_ATOMS: atom_id res chain seq x y z
N MET A 1 1.86 15.39 -1.01
CA MET A 1 2.39 14.03 -1.10
C MET A 1 1.63 13.14 -0.13
N LEU A 2 1.18 12.00 -0.59
CA LEU A 2 0.42 11.06 0.25
C LEU A 2 1.38 10.23 1.09
N VAL A 3 1.28 10.32 2.40
CA VAL A 3 2.04 9.48 3.32
C VAL A 3 1.19 8.26 3.65
N ASN A 4 1.79 7.09 3.59
CA ASN A 4 1.05 5.86 3.88
C ASN A 4 1.94 4.87 4.64
N ARG A 5 1.32 3.84 5.18
CA ARG A 5 1.99 2.82 5.99
C ARG A 5 2.03 1.46 5.30
N ILE A 6 1.93 1.47 3.99
CA ILE A 6 1.92 0.22 3.21
C ILE A 6 3.22 -0.56 3.42
N LYS A 7 4.35 0.12 3.37
CA LYS A 7 5.65 -0.53 3.51
C LYS A 7 5.77 -1.25 4.85
N ILE A 8 5.38 -0.60 5.93
CA ILE A 8 5.46 -1.18 7.28
C ILE A 8 4.54 -2.39 7.37
N ALA A 9 3.29 -2.26 6.91
CA ALA A 9 2.32 -3.35 6.96
C ALA A 9 2.76 -4.52 6.09
N ARG A 10 3.35 -4.22 4.94
CA ARG A 10 3.88 -5.23 4.03
C ARG A 10 4.99 -6.04 4.67
N ILE A 11 5.93 -5.34 5.32
CA ILE A 11 7.06 -5.98 6.00
C ILE A 11 6.56 -6.84 7.17
N GLU A 12 5.56 -6.38 7.89
CA GLU A 12 4.93 -7.16 8.96
C GLU A 12 4.36 -8.48 8.46
N LYS A 13 3.93 -8.52 7.21
CA LYS A 13 3.39 -9.74 6.58
C LYS A 13 4.47 -10.54 5.85
N ASN A 14 5.73 -10.12 5.95
CA ASN A 14 6.85 -10.79 5.27
C ASN A 14 6.69 -10.82 3.75
N LEU A 15 6.12 -9.77 3.17
CA LEU A 15 5.93 -9.66 1.73
C LEU A 15 6.94 -8.69 1.14
N THR A 16 7.49 -9.07 -0.02
CA THR A 16 8.30 -8.14 -0.81
C THR A 16 7.36 -7.22 -1.59
N GLN A 17 7.90 -6.14 -2.16
CA GLN A 17 7.12 -5.29 -3.06
C GLN A 17 6.56 -6.10 -4.22
N LYS A 18 7.35 -7.03 -4.75
CA LYS A 18 6.92 -7.89 -5.84
C LYS A 18 5.77 -8.80 -5.41
N ASP A 19 5.86 -9.36 -4.21
CA ASP A 19 4.79 -10.22 -3.68
C ASP A 19 3.48 -9.46 -3.57
N LEU A 20 3.52 -8.26 -3.01
CA LEU A 20 2.32 -7.44 -2.87
C LEU A 20 1.77 -7.06 -4.25
N ALA A 21 2.65 -6.65 -5.16
CA ALA A 21 2.26 -6.27 -6.51
C ALA A 21 1.51 -7.41 -7.21
N ASN A 22 2.04 -8.63 -7.09
CA ASN A 22 1.42 -9.80 -7.70
C ASN A 22 0.04 -10.08 -7.11
N LYS A 23 -0.13 -9.87 -5.82
CA LYS A 23 -1.40 -10.14 -5.13
C LYS A 23 -2.50 -9.14 -5.52
N VAL A 24 -2.12 -7.93 -5.90
CA VAL A 24 -3.08 -6.88 -6.27
C VAL A 24 -3.04 -6.54 -7.76
N ASN A 25 -2.35 -7.35 -8.54
CA ASN A 25 -2.32 -7.26 -10.01
C ASN A 25 -1.76 -5.94 -10.56
N VAL A 26 -0.68 -5.46 -9.96
CA VAL A 26 0.04 -4.30 -10.48
C VAL A 26 1.52 -4.66 -10.56
N THR A 27 2.33 -3.76 -11.10
CA THR A 27 3.77 -3.98 -11.18
C THR A 27 4.45 -3.62 -9.86
N ARG A 28 5.61 -4.22 -9.61
CA ARG A 28 6.44 -3.87 -8.46
C ARG A 28 6.74 -2.37 -8.44
N GLN A 29 7.00 -1.79 -9.60
CA GLN A 29 7.27 -0.36 -9.72
C GLN A 29 6.10 0.48 -9.19
N THR A 30 4.87 0.08 -9.51
CA THR A 30 3.68 0.77 -9.02
C THR A 30 3.63 0.75 -7.49
N ILE A 31 3.88 -0.41 -6.88
CA ILE A 31 3.91 -0.51 -5.41
C ILE A 31 5.00 0.41 -4.84
N GLY A 32 6.17 0.42 -5.44
CA GLY A 32 7.26 1.29 -4.99
C GLY A 32 6.88 2.76 -5.03
N LEU A 33 6.20 3.19 -6.09
CA LEU A 33 5.74 4.58 -6.23
C LEU A 33 4.66 4.92 -5.22
N ILE A 34 3.74 3.99 -4.96
CA ILE A 34 2.70 4.19 -3.95
C ILE A 34 3.33 4.34 -2.57
N GLU A 35 4.27 3.46 -2.22
CA GLU A 35 4.95 3.51 -0.92
C GLU A 35 5.72 4.81 -0.74
N ALA A 36 6.27 5.34 -1.82
CA ALA A 36 7.01 6.60 -1.79
C ALA A 36 6.10 7.84 -1.79
N GLY A 37 4.79 7.66 -1.91
CA GLY A 37 3.85 8.77 -1.98
C GLY A 37 3.88 9.51 -3.30
N LYS A 38 4.39 8.87 -4.36
CA LYS A 38 4.53 9.49 -5.68
C LYS A 38 3.47 9.07 -6.68
N TYR A 39 2.55 8.23 -6.27
CA TYR A 39 1.48 7.73 -7.12
C TYR A 39 0.23 7.55 -6.26
N ASN A 40 -0.87 8.12 -6.69
CA ASN A 40 -2.14 8.00 -5.97
C ASN A 40 -2.93 6.82 -6.54
N PRO A 41 -3.07 5.73 -5.78
CA PRO A 41 -3.80 4.57 -6.28
C PRO A 41 -5.29 4.85 -6.34
N SER A 42 -5.99 4.12 -7.21
CA SER A 42 -7.45 4.15 -7.25
C SER A 42 -8.02 3.61 -5.94
N LEU A 43 -9.28 3.92 -5.67
CA LEU A 43 -9.93 3.39 -4.47
C LEU A 43 -9.94 1.86 -4.48
N LYS A 44 -10.21 1.26 -5.64
CA LYS A 44 -10.21 -0.19 -5.76
C LYS A 44 -8.85 -0.77 -5.38
N LEU A 45 -7.77 -0.17 -5.87
CA LEU A 45 -6.42 -0.65 -5.55
C LEU A 45 -6.12 -0.45 -4.07
N CYS A 46 -6.53 0.65 -3.47
CA CYS A 46 -6.38 0.88 -2.03
C CYS A 46 -7.07 -0.22 -1.23
N ILE A 47 -8.29 -0.58 -1.61
CA ILE A 47 -9.06 -1.63 -0.95
C ILE A 47 -8.37 -2.99 -1.10
N ASP A 48 -7.88 -3.30 -2.30
CA ASP A 48 -7.20 -4.57 -2.55
C ASP A 48 -5.90 -4.68 -1.72
N ILE A 49 -5.16 -3.59 -1.63
CA ILE A 49 -3.94 -3.54 -0.80
C ILE A 49 -4.31 -3.74 0.68
N ALA A 50 -5.32 -3.03 1.15
CA ALA A 50 -5.74 -3.13 2.55
C ALA A 50 -6.17 -4.55 2.91
N LYS A 51 -6.96 -5.19 2.05
CA LYS A 51 -7.39 -6.57 2.27
C LYS A 51 -6.20 -7.53 2.29
N THR A 52 -5.27 -7.35 1.37
CA THR A 52 -4.08 -8.20 1.28
C THR A 52 -3.22 -8.08 2.54
N LEU A 53 -3.12 -6.87 3.08
CA LEU A 53 -2.29 -6.61 4.26
C LEU A 53 -3.06 -6.78 5.56
N ASP A 54 -4.34 -7.12 5.49
CA ASP A 54 -5.21 -7.29 6.66
C ASP A 54 -5.27 -6.02 7.51
N LYS A 55 -5.44 -4.90 6.84
CA LYS A 55 -5.52 -3.58 7.46
C LYS A 55 -6.74 -2.84 6.93
N THR A 56 -7.17 -1.83 7.65
CA THR A 56 -8.23 -0.93 7.16
C THR A 56 -7.59 0.18 6.33
N LEU A 57 -8.41 0.88 5.57
CA LEU A 57 -7.93 2.01 4.78
C LEU A 57 -7.37 3.11 5.68
N ASP A 58 -7.99 3.36 6.82
CA ASP A 58 -7.49 4.37 7.75
C ASP A 58 -6.13 3.99 8.29
N GLU A 59 -5.88 2.70 8.56
CA GLU A 59 -4.59 2.25 9.07
C GLU A 59 -3.46 2.47 8.07
N LEU A 60 -3.78 2.40 6.78
CA LEU A 60 -2.76 2.50 5.73
C LEU A 60 -2.63 3.92 5.17
N PHE A 61 -3.73 4.62 4.99
CA PHE A 61 -3.74 5.85 4.21
C PHE A 61 -4.16 7.09 4.98
N TRP A 62 -4.57 6.94 6.21
CA TRP A 62 -5.02 8.10 6.98
C TRP A 62 -3.83 8.96 7.41
N GLU A 63 -3.87 10.21 7.01
CA GLU A 63 -2.86 11.17 7.39
C GLU A 63 -3.29 11.82 8.69
N ARG A 64 -2.46 11.73 9.69
CA ARG A 64 -2.76 12.38 10.97
C ARG A 64 -2.07 13.73 11.02
N GLU A 65 -2.84 14.73 11.36
CA GLU A 65 -2.25 16.04 11.61
C GLU A 65 -1.68 16.08 13.03
N GLN A 66 -0.53 16.66 13.14
CA GLN A 66 0.15 16.77 14.42
C GLN A 66 -0.25 18.03 15.16
#